data_2c9a3e741687e3c1fb07ed235140934c
#
_entry.id   2c9a3e741687e3c1fb07ed235140934c
#
_cell.length_a   1.000
_cell.length_b   1.000
_cell.length_c   1.000
_cell.angle_alpha   90.00
_cell.angle_beta   90.00
_cell.angle_gamma   90.00
#
_symmetry.space_group_name_H-M   'P 1'
#
loop_
_entity.id
_entity.type
_entity.pdbx_description
1 polymer ?
#
loop_
_entity_poly.entity_id
_entity_poly.type
_entity_poly.pdbx_seq_one_letter_code
_entity_poly.pdbx_strand_id
1 'polypeptide(L)'
;MKMILTLLLSIASFYAVLVLVNLPAPFVGLEFESGETPRLWFAPPGYVIPIVWFVLFTLLGIGRYQLLQTGQAPYQLWLYGLAVLCAAYAYYTLGLAKLTHISALWFGLTGNIAVIAFALFVAWKLFPVSRPAAWLTLPVVAWTVFASCIVLGEMKLEKLI
;
A
#
# COMPACT_ATOMS: atom_id res chain seq x y z
N MET A 1 -16.00 20.18 -17.29
CA MET A 1 -14.64 20.64 -16.91
C MET A 1 -14.38 20.46 -15.40
N LYS A 2 -15.21 20.96 -14.48
CA LYS A 2 -15.02 20.81 -13.01
C LYS A 2 -14.91 19.36 -12.53
N MET A 3 -15.72 18.44 -13.06
CA MET A 3 -15.73 17.02 -12.69
C MET A 3 -14.43 16.29 -13.00
N ILE A 4 -13.87 16.50 -14.20
CA ILE A 4 -12.59 15.92 -14.62
C ILE A 4 -11.44 16.47 -13.76
N LEU A 5 -11.45 17.76 -13.49
CA LEU A 5 -10.44 18.38 -12.62
C LEU A 5 -10.48 17.80 -11.20
N THR A 6 -11.68 17.61 -10.62
CA THR A 6 -11.82 17.00 -9.28
C THR A 6 -11.31 15.56 -9.26
N LEU A 7 -11.55 14.77 -10.31
CA LEU A 7 -11.02 13.41 -10.43
C LEU A 7 -9.50 13.43 -10.50
N LEU A 8 -8.91 14.25 -11.39
CA LEU A 8 -7.46 14.35 -11.53
C LEU A 8 -6.79 14.81 -10.23
N LEU A 9 -7.34 15.82 -9.56
CA LEU A 9 -6.85 16.28 -8.26
C LEU A 9 -6.98 15.20 -7.17
N SER A 10 -8.04 14.39 -7.21
CA SER A 10 -8.19 13.27 -6.30
C SER A 10 -7.08 12.23 -6.49
N ILE A 11 -6.80 11.83 -7.73
CA ILE A 11 -5.72 10.88 -8.03
C ILE A 11 -4.35 11.49 -7.69
N ALA A 12 -4.10 12.73 -8.12
CA ALA A 12 -2.85 13.44 -7.85
C ALA A 12 -2.55 13.56 -6.35
N SER A 13 -3.57 13.74 -5.50
CA SER A 13 -3.37 13.82 -4.06
C SER A 13 -2.86 12.51 -3.45
N PHE A 14 -3.23 11.34 -3.99
CA PHE A 14 -2.70 10.05 -3.56
C PHE A 14 -1.28 9.81 -4.06
N TYR A 15 -0.95 10.25 -5.27
CA TYR A 15 0.44 10.25 -5.74
C TYR A 15 1.32 11.19 -4.92
N ALA A 16 0.79 12.34 -4.50
CA ALA A 16 1.50 13.21 -3.57
C ALA A 16 1.82 12.49 -2.25
N VAL A 17 0.87 11.73 -1.67
CA VAL A 17 1.14 10.90 -0.49
C VAL A 17 2.24 9.88 -0.77
N LEU A 18 2.15 9.15 -1.89
CA LEU A 18 3.15 8.16 -2.28
C LEU A 18 4.56 8.78 -2.37
N VAL A 19 4.67 9.91 -3.06
CA VAL A 19 5.95 10.62 -3.25
C VAL A 19 6.46 11.20 -1.93
N LEU A 20 5.65 11.95 -1.21
CA LEU A 20 6.07 12.63 0.03
C LEU A 20 6.50 11.65 1.13
N VAL A 21 5.86 10.48 1.21
CA VAL A 21 6.24 9.46 2.19
C VAL A 21 7.50 8.72 1.76
N ASN A 22 7.67 8.39 0.46
CA ASN A 22 8.81 7.61 0.01
C ASN A 22 10.05 8.45 -0.32
N LEU A 23 9.89 9.73 -0.69
CA LEU A 23 11.01 10.60 -1.05
C LEU A 23 12.12 10.66 0.02
N PRO A 24 11.82 10.73 1.35
CA PRO A 24 12.85 10.77 2.37
C PRO A 24 13.54 9.41 2.63
N ALA A 25 12.93 8.28 2.26
CA ALA A 25 13.41 6.94 2.61
C ALA A 25 14.87 6.66 2.18
N PRO A 26 15.31 6.98 0.94
CA PRO A 26 16.70 6.80 0.53
C PRO A 26 17.69 7.64 1.36
N PHE A 27 17.32 8.88 1.72
CA PHE A 27 18.19 9.77 2.48
C PHE A 27 18.48 9.26 3.90
N VAL A 28 17.63 8.39 4.44
CA VAL A 28 17.83 7.73 5.74
C VAL A 28 18.32 6.27 5.58
N GLY A 29 18.71 5.88 4.35
CA GLY A 29 19.27 4.56 4.04
C GLY A 29 18.24 3.43 4.14
N LEU A 30 16.99 3.71 3.72
CA LEU A 30 15.91 2.72 3.62
C LEU A 30 15.66 2.37 2.15
N GLU A 31 16.65 1.76 1.53
CA GLU A 31 16.55 1.26 0.17
C GLU A 31 16.45 -0.26 0.17
N PHE A 32 15.58 -0.80 -0.66
CA PHE A 32 15.55 -2.24 -0.89
C PHE A 32 16.73 -2.61 -1.78
N GLU A 33 17.66 -3.42 -1.25
CA GLU A 33 18.76 -3.92 -2.04
C GLU A 33 18.22 -4.73 -3.21
N SER A 34 18.66 -4.38 -4.41
CA SER A 34 18.41 -5.14 -5.64
C SER A 34 19.35 -6.36 -5.73
N GLY A 35 19.56 -7.05 -4.60
CA GLY A 35 20.40 -8.24 -4.54
C GLY A 35 19.79 -9.40 -5.32
N GLU A 36 20.64 -10.30 -5.83
CA GLU A 36 20.25 -11.60 -6.40
C GLU A 36 19.79 -12.55 -5.28
N THR A 37 18.71 -12.21 -4.57
CA THR A 37 18.06 -13.18 -3.68
C THR A 37 17.45 -14.29 -4.53
N PRO A 38 17.50 -15.56 -4.09
CA PRO A 38 16.83 -16.65 -4.80
C PRO A 38 15.37 -16.28 -4.99
N ARG A 39 14.97 -15.99 -6.23
CA ARG A 39 13.58 -15.57 -6.50
C ARG A 39 12.68 -16.78 -6.44
N LEU A 40 11.59 -16.63 -5.70
CA LEU A 40 10.48 -17.57 -5.78
C LEU A 40 9.96 -17.61 -7.21
N TRP A 41 9.63 -18.78 -7.73
CA TRP A 41 9.14 -18.97 -9.10
C TRP A 41 7.86 -18.17 -9.42
N PHE A 42 7.08 -17.80 -8.39
CA PHE A 42 5.86 -17.01 -8.51
C PHE A 42 6.04 -15.53 -8.15
N ALA A 43 7.22 -15.12 -7.69
CA ALA A 43 7.48 -13.71 -7.37
C ALA A 43 7.53 -12.88 -8.66
N PRO A 44 6.81 -11.76 -8.73
CA PRO A 44 6.84 -10.92 -9.92
C PRO A 44 8.21 -10.27 -10.08
N PRO A 45 8.60 -9.91 -11.31
CA PRO A 45 9.77 -9.06 -11.51
C PRO A 45 9.68 -7.76 -10.71
N GLY A 46 10.80 -7.27 -10.18
CA GLY A 46 10.84 -6.11 -9.28
C GLY A 46 10.14 -4.85 -9.82
N TYR A 47 10.16 -4.64 -11.15
CA TYR A 47 9.48 -3.50 -11.78
C TYR A 47 7.94 -3.58 -11.72
N VAL A 48 7.37 -4.77 -11.52
CA VAL A 48 5.89 -4.95 -11.41
C VAL A 48 5.36 -4.34 -10.11
N ILE A 49 6.13 -4.42 -9.03
CA ILE A 49 5.71 -3.93 -7.71
C ILE A 49 5.34 -2.44 -7.74
N PRO A 50 6.20 -1.52 -8.22
CA PRO A 50 5.83 -0.10 -8.29
C PRO A 50 4.65 0.14 -9.25
N ILE A 51 4.54 -0.59 -10.37
CA ILE A 51 3.42 -0.45 -11.31
C ILE A 51 2.09 -0.78 -10.59
N VAL A 52 2.04 -1.88 -9.84
CA VAL A 52 0.84 -2.25 -9.09
C VAL A 52 0.50 -1.17 -8.06
N TRP A 53 1.48 -0.64 -7.34
CA TRP A 53 1.22 0.44 -6.39
C TRP A 53 0.68 1.70 -7.06
N PHE A 54 1.17 2.08 -8.25
CA PHE A 54 0.58 3.18 -9.03
C PHE A 54 -0.89 2.92 -9.35
N VAL A 55 -1.25 1.71 -9.75
CA VAL A 55 -2.65 1.34 -10.01
C VAL A 55 -3.48 1.42 -8.72
N LEU A 56 -2.99 0.85 -7.61
CA LEU A 56 -3.71 0.86 -6.33
C LEU A 56 -3.95 2.29 -5.81
N PHE A 57 -2.96 3.17 -5.89
CA PHE A 57 -3.12 4.57 -5.51
C PHE A 57 -4.07 5.33 -6.44
N THR A 58 -4.09 5.00 -7.73
CA THR A 58 -5.12 5.51 -8.65
C THR A 58 -6.52 5.10 -8.21
N LEU A 59 -6.73 3.82 -7.85
CA LEU A 59 -8.02 3.31 -7.41
C LEU A 59 -8.49 3.98 -6.11
N LEU A 60 -7.59 4.20 -5.15
CA LEU A 60 -7.89 4.97 -3.93
C LEU A 60 -8.27 6.42 -4.25
N GLY A 61 -7.59 7.05 -5.22
CA GLY A 61 -7.92 8.39 -5.70
C GLY A 61 -9.30 8.47 -6.36
N ILE A 62 -9.67 7.46 -7.16
CA ILE A 62 -11.01 7.33 -7.72
C ILE A 62 -12.04 7.10 -6.60
N GLY A 63 -11.70 6.28 -5.59
CA GLY A 63 -12.55 6.08 -4.40
C GLY A 63 -12.83 7.40 -3.66
N ARG A 64 -11.81 8.23 -3.47
CA ARG A 64 -11.97 9.58 -2.92
C ARG A 64 -12.91 10.44 -3.78
N TYR A 65 -12.72 10.43 -5.08
CA TYR A 65 -13.59 11.17 -6.00
C TYR A 65 -15.07 10.75 -5.83
N GLN A 66 -15.35 9.44 -5.72
CA GLN A 66 -16.72 8.94 -5.47
C GLN A 66 -17.31 9.48 -4.16
N LEU A 67 -16.51 9.54 -3.09
CA LEU A 67 -16.94 10.12 -1.81
C LEU A 67 -17.28 11.61 -1.93
N LEU A 68 -16.49 12.37 -2.71
CA LEU A 68 -16.75 13.79 -2.94
C LEU A 68 -18.04 14.00 -3.74
N GLN A 69 -18.31 13.16 -4.75
CA GLN A 69 -19.54 13.23 -5.57
C GLN A 69 -20.80 12.95 -4.76
N THR A 70 -20.72 12.10 -3.74
CA THR A 70 -21.84 11.72 -2.87
C THR A 70 -21.97 12.60 -1.62
N GLY A 71 -21.16 13.67 -1.51
CA GLY A 71 -21.17 14.56 -0.34
C GLY A 71 -20.55 13.95 0.93
N GLN A 72 -19.84 12.83 0.80
CA GLN A 72 -19.28 12.05 1.90
C GLN A 72 -17.78 12.36 2.15
N ALA A 73 -17.41 13.63 1.96
CA ALA A 73 -16.02 14.10 2.07
C ALA A 73 -15.29 13.66 3.36
N PRO A 74 -15.90 13.65 4.58
CA PRO A 74 -15.19 13.25 5.80
C PRO A 74 -14.60 11.83 5.73
N TYR A 75 -15.24 10.92 5.01
CA TYR A 75 -14.76 9.53 4.88
C TYR A 75 -13.48 9.36 4.07
N GLN A 76 -13.05 10.39 3.31
CA GLN A 76 -11.78 10.37 2.57
C GLN A 76 -10.56 10.15 3.47
N LEU A 77 -10.64 10.54 4.76
CA LEU A 77 -9.54 10.38 5.72
C LEU A 77 -9.17 8.90 5.90
N TRP A 78 -10.11 8.00 5.81
CA TRP A 78 -9.84 6.56 5.89
C TRP A 78 -9.00 6.07 4.70
N LEU A 79 -9.30 6.56 3.50
CA LEU A 79 -8.52 6.25 2.29
C LEU A 79 -7.11 6.83 2.38
N TYR A 80 -6.95 8.05 2.88
CA TYR A 80 -5.62 8.64 3.11
C TYR A 80 -4.83 7.90 4.18
N GLY A 81 -5.47 7.51 5.29
CA GLY A 81 -4.82 6.68 6.31
C GLY A 81 -4.30 5.37 5.75
N LEU A 82 -5.09 4.70 4.89
CA LEU A 82 -4.68 3.48 4.20
C LEU A 82 -3.50 3.75 3.23
N ALA A 83 -3.58 4.83 2.46
CA ALA A 83 -2.51 5.20 1.53
C ALA A 83 -1.19 5.49 2.26
N VAL A 84 -1.24 6.22 3.39
CA VAL A 84 -0.05 6.49 4.22
C VAL A 84 0.53 5.20 4.78
N LEU A 85 -0.31 4.29 5.32
CA LEU A 85 0.13 3.01 5.82
C LEU A 85 0.82 2.16 4.75
N CYS A 86 0.25 2.13 3.53
CA CYS A 86 0.85 1.43 2.40
C CYS A 86 2.17 2.09 1.95
N ALA A 87 2.21 3.43 1.85
CA ALA A 87 3.39 4.16 1.42
C ALA A 87 4.56 4.05 2.43
N ALA A 88 4.25 3.92 3.73
CA ALA A 88 5.25 3.81 4.79
C ALA A 88 5.94 2.43 4.87
N TYR A 89 5.75 1.54 3.89
CA TYR A 89 6.26 0.16 3.91
C TYR A 89 7.77 0.08 4.23
N ALA A 90 8.61 0.88 3.59
CA ALA A 90 10.04 0.89 3.84
C ALA A 90 10.40 1.25 5.29
N TYR A 91 9.66 2.15 5.91
CA TYR A 91 9.93 2.61 7.27
C TYR A 91 9.66 1.53 8.32
N TYR A 92 8.50 0.86 8.25
CA TYR A 92 8.20 -0.17 9.23
C TYR A 92 8.83 -1.53 8.90
N THR A 93 9.31 -1.76 7.68
CA THR A 93 10.10 -2.96 7.34
C THR A 93 11.58 -2.74 7.58
N LEU A 94 12.25 -2.02 6.68
CA LEU A 94 13.68 -1.78 6.75
C LEU A 94 14.08 -0.92 7.94
N GLY A 95 13.28 0.12 8.27
CA GLY A 95 13.56 1.01 9.41
C GLY A 95 13.55 0.27 10.74
N LEU A 96 12.50 -0.55 11.00
CA LEU A 96 12.46 -1.35 12.23
C LEU A 96 13.50 -2.45 12.24
N ALA A 97 13.76 -3.11 11.10
CA ALA A 97 14.82 -4.12 11.00
C ALA A 97 16.19 -3.52 11.35
N LYS A 98 16.50 -2.33 10.86
CA LYS A 98 17.75 -1.62 11.15
C LYS A 98 17.89 -1.25 12.64
N LEU A 99 16.77 -0.90 13.29
CA LEU A 99 16.77 -0.53 14.71
C LEU A 99 16.82 -1.73 15.65
N THR A 100 16.18 -2.84 15.28
CA THR A 100 15.98 -4.00 16.15
C THR A 100 16.92 -5.16 15.84
N HIS A 101 17.61 -5.12 14.68
CA HIS A 101 18.41 -6.22 14.15
C HIS A 101 17.61 -7.52 13.88
N ILE A 102 16.27 -7.40 13.78
CA ILE A 102 15.37 -8.49 13.39
C ILE A 102 15.18 -8.42 11.88
N SER A 103 15.03 -9.58 11.21
CA SER A 103 14.81 -9.64 9.76
C SER A 103 13.62 -8.78 9.32
N ALA A 104 13.82 -8.00 8.25
CA ALA A 104 12.78 -7.16 7.63
C ALA A 104 11.55 -7.96 7.18
N LEU A 105 11.71 -9.27 6.91
CA LEU A 105 10.61 -10.15 6.51
C LEU A 105 9.55 -10.30 7.61
N TRP A 106 9.93 -10.35 8.89
CA TRP A 106 8.98 -10.37 10.01
C TRP A 106 8.15 -9.08 10.06
N PHE A 107 8.80 -7.93 9.89
CA PHE A 107 8.10 -6.64 9.84
C PHE A 107 7.27 -6.51 8.58
N GLY A 108 7.74 -7.04 7.45
CA GLY A 108 6.98 -7.11 6.20
C GLY A 108 5.69 -7.92 6.36
N LEU A 109 5.77 -9.10 6.97
CA LEU A 109 4.60 -9.93 7.20
C LEU A 109 3.60 -9.28 8.16
N THR A 110 4.06 -8.76 9.29
CA THR A 110 3.20 -8.08 10.27
C THR A 110 2.60 -6.80 9.70
N GLY A 111 3.36 -6.02 8.93
CA GLY A 111 2.89 -4.85 8.22
C GLY A 111 1.82 -5.19 7.18
N ASN A 112 2.02 -6.25 6.41
CA ASN A 112 1.02 -6.74 5.47
C ASN A 112 -0.29 -7.14 6.17
N ILE A 113 -0.22 -7.83 7.31
CA ILE A 113 -1.40 -8.17 8.12
C ILE A 113 -2.12 -6.89 8.58
N ALA A 114 -1.38 -5.88 9.03
CA ALA A 114 -1.95 -4.60 9.44
C ALA A 114 -2.62 -3.87 8.26
N VAL A 115 -1.99 -3.86 7.07
CA VAL A 115 -2.58 -3.27 5.85
C VAL A 115 -3.85 -4.00 5.45
N ILE A 116 -3.86 -5.34 5.45
CA ILE A 116 -5.05 -6.14 5.12
C ILE A 116 -6.19 -5.82 6.09
N ALA A 117 -5.91 -5.87 7.39
CA ALA A 117 -6.91 -5.60 8.43
C ALA A 117 -7.48 -4.17 8.29
N PHE A 118 -6.61 -3.19 8.09
CA PHE A 118 -7.04 -1.80 7.94
C PHE A 118 -7.78 -1.55 6.62
N ALA A 119 -7.36 -2.15 5.50
CA ALA A 119 -8.05 -2.03 4.22
C ALA A 119 -9.45 -2.66 4.28
N LEU A 120 -9.62 -3.82 4.92
CA LEU A 120 -10.92 -4.44 5.15
C LEU A 120 -11.81 -3.57 6.05
N PHE A 121 -11.24 -2.99 7.11
CA PHE A 121 -11.95 -2.04 7.97
C PHE A 121 -12.39 -0.79 7.20
N VAL A 122 -11.52 -0.21 6.36
CA VAL A 122 -11.88 0.93 5.51
C VAL A 122 -12.99 0.55 4.54
N ALA A 123 -12.88 -0.58 3.85
CA ALA A 123 -13.92 -1.07 2.94
C ALA A 123 -15.26 -1.24 3.66
N TRP A 124 -15.25 -1.83 4.87
CA TRP A 124 -16.44 -1.98 5.70
C TRP A 124 -17.06 -0.62 6.09
N LYS A 125 -16.25 0.35 6.51
CA LYS A 125 -16.70 1.72 6.83
C LYS A 125 -17.30 2.46 5.62
N LEU A 126 -16.73 2.23 4.43
CA LEU A 126 -17.18 2.87 3.20
C LEU A 126 -18.40 2.20 2.58
N PHE A 127 -18.63 0.93 2.84
CA PHE A 127 -19.70 0.15 2.20
C PHE A 127 -21.10 0.76 2.34
N PRO A 128 -21.55 1.23 3.53
CA PRO A 128 -22.85 1.88 3.69
C PRO A 128 -22.90 3.28 3.08
N VAL A 129 -21.76 3.91 2.84
CA VAL A 129 -21.62 5.31 2.42
C VAL A 129 -21.43 5.44 0.91
N SER A 130 -20.55 4.61 0.35
CA SER A 130 -20.21 4.57 -1.07
C SER A 130 -19.70 3.18 -1.46
N ARG A 131 -20.58 2.34 -1.98
CA ARG A 131 -20.20 1.00 -2.47
C ARG A 131 -19.05 1.03 -3.48
N PRO A 132 -19.05 1.95 -4.49
CA PRO A 132 -17.92 2.03 -5.42
C PRO A 132 -16.60 2.31 -4.72
N ALA A 133 -16.55 3.25 -3.75
CA ALA A 133 -15.33 3.54 -3.00
C ALA A 133 -14.86 2.33 -2.17
N ALA A 134 -15.79 1.59 -1.56
CA ALA A 134 -15.48 0.37 -0.83
C ALA A 134 -14.86 -0.71 -1.74
N TRP A 135 -15.46 -0.97 -2.90
CA TRP A 135 -14.93 -1.94 -3.87
C TRP A 135 -13.54 -1.55 -4.41
N LEU A 136 -13.29 -0.26 -4.61
CA LEU A 136 -12.00 0.26 -5.08
C LEU A 136 -10.88 0.12 -4.03
N THR A 137 -11.22 -0.17 -2.78
CA THR A 137 -10.26 -0.45 -1.71
C THR A 137 -9.81 -1.91 -1.69
N LEU A 138 -10.65 -2.86 -2.12
CA LEU A 138 -10.36 -4.30 -2.04
C LEU A 138 -9.15 -4.78 -2.87
N PRO A 139 -8.79 -4.17 -4.00
CA PRO A 139 -7.55 -4.53 -4.70
C PRO A 139 -6.29 -4.38 -3.85
N VAL A 140 -6.27 -3.45 -2.88
CA VAL A 140 -5.18 -3.35 -1.89
C VAL A 140 -5.09 -4.62 -1.07
N VAL A 141 -6.23 -5.16 -0.61
CA VAL A 141 -6.28 -6.43 0.15
C VAL A 141 -5.72 -7.57 -0.71
N ALA A 142 -6.21 -7.72 -1.95
CA ALA A 142 -5.79 -8.80 -2.83
C ALA A 142 -4.28 -8.77 -3.11
N TRP A 143 -3.73 -7.59 -3.41
CA TRP A 143 -2.30 -7.42 -3.63
C TRP A 143 -1.49 -7.72 -2.38
N THR A 144 -1.91 -7.23 -1.22
CA THR A 144 -1.18 -7.41 0.03
C THR A 144 -1.22 -8.86 0.53
N VAL A 145 -2.32 -9.59 0.28
CA VAL A 145 -2.38 -11.04 0.51
C VAL A 145 -1.34 -11.75 -0.37
N PHE A 146 -1.28 -11.41 -1.66
CA PHE A 146 -0.29 -11.98 -2.56
C PHE A 146 1.16 -11.63 -2.12
N ALA A 147 1.42 -10.37 -1.74
CA ALA A 147 2.70 -9.94 -1.19
C ALA A 147 3.08 -10.72 0.08
N SER A 148 2.09 -11.06 0.94
CA SER A 148 2.32 -11.89 2.13
C SER A 148 2.77 -13.31 1.77
N CYS A 149 2.24 -13.89 0.69
CA CYS A 149 2.70 -15.19 0.19
C CYS A 149 4.16 -15.13 -0.28
N ILE A 150 4.58 -14.02 -0.91
CA ILE A 150 5.99 -13.81 -1.30
C ILE A 150 6.86 -13.75 -0.05
N VAL A 151 6.50 -12.90 0.93
CA VAL A 151 7.26 -12.76 2.19
C VAL A 151 7.40 -14.09 2.92
N LEU A 152 6.34 -14.89 3.03
CA LEU A 152 6.38 -16.22 3.65
C LEU A 152 7.30 -17.17 2.87
N GLY A 153 7.28 -17.11 1.54
CA GLY A 153 8.17 -17.90 0.70
C GLY A 153 9.65 -17.53 0.92
N GLU A 154 9.96 -16.24 1.01
CA GLU A 154 11.31 -15.74 1.31
C GLU A 154 11.75 -16.14 2.72
N MET A 155 10.88 -16.02 3.73
CA MET A 155 11.16 -16.48 5.09
C MET A 155 11.52 -17.97 5.15
N LYS A 156 10.86 -18.80 4.33
CA LYS A 156 11.19 -20.22 4.20
C LYS A 156 12.54 -20.46 3.54
N LEU A 157 12.88 -19.69 2.50
CA LEU A 157 14.18 -19.77 1.84
C LEU A 157 15.33 -19.35 2.78
N GLU A 158 15.11 -18.35 3.62
CA GLU A 158 16.05 -17.87 4.62
C GLU A 158 16.06 -18.73 5.90
N LYS A 159 15.26 -19.81 5.98
CA LYS A 159 15.13 -20.69 7.14
C LYS A 159 14.71 -19.94 8.42
N LEU A 160 13.87 -18.94 8.30
CA LEU A 160 13.30 -18.20 9.41
C LEU A 160 12.04 -18.89 9.98
N ILE A 161 11.42 -19.73 9.15
CA ILE A 161 10.27 -20.60 9.46
C ILE A 161 10.45 -21.96 8.84
#